data_21bb04b6a61b453873596036bb6deeb4
#
_entry.id   21bb04b6a61b453873596036bb6deeb4
#
_cell.length_a   1.000
_cell.length_b   1.000
_cell.length_c   1.000
_cell.angle_alpha   90.00
_cell.angle_beta   90.00
_cell.angle_gamma   90.00
#
_symmetry.space_group_name_H-M   'P 1'
#
loop_
_entity.id
_entity.type
_entity.pdbx_description
1 polymer ?
#
loop_
_entity_poly.entity_id
_entity_poly.type
_entity_poly.pdbx_seq_one_letter_code
_entity_poly.pdbx_strand_id
1 'polypeptide(L)'
;MTESGITFTVDATQPSHQRIKVEIQIKAPFLKPKLKLSFPRWVPGSYFLREPIQHVTALSVTNDSGDALPFSRKDVDSIVISNVQSINHVTVKYELLAVDLSVRSNHFDHTHLHMMPPFTWFLPTSGIETERMNLQHSIQFKLPKSWTVTTQLNPVGIKENNDMNVHTFSAKNRDDLLDGIAECNSNSVIETIVDGRRHTLDIWDAGGKEPHPVMVERFVHDMESIIREHHALFGIIKEDYHTILHLTDGARGGLEHTNSQTSMVPRASLQPGNVEEYRDLVSLFSHEYLHQWNVKRLRPKNFLDYDLQREVNSDLLWWFEGTTSWLGDIICLQSGAWSKEDYFADLKRKLKRHHSRSGINSQSLTEWSHEAWIHLYRSHAYSRETQISYYLEGELSVFALDAELRKRSNGESGVGD
;
A
#
# COMPACT_ATOMS: atom_id res chain seq x y z
N MET A 1 23.66 -12.90 -18.38
CA MET A 1 22.73 -11.76 -18.15
C MET A 1 21.35 -12.38 -18.20
N THR A 2 20.70 -12.49 -17.05
CA THR A 2 19.29 -12.90 -16.98
C THR A 2 18.49 -11.94 -17.83
N GLU A 3 17.66 -12.45 -18.76
CA GLU A 3 16.73 -11.60 -19.51
C GLU A 3 15.92 -10.78 -18.51
N SER A 4 16.15 -9.47 -18.47
CA SER A 4 15.32 -8.59 -17.68
C SER A 4 13.94 -8.54 -18.32
N GLY A 5 12.89 -8.64 -17.52
CA GLY A 5 11.53 -8.54 -17.99
C GLY A 5 11.23 -7.18 -18.64
N ILE A 6 10.40 -6.38 -17.99
CA ILE A 6 10.01 -5.05 -18.45
C ILE A 6 10.82 -4.01 -17.66
N THR A 7 11.21 -2.91 -18.29
CA THR A 7 11.79 -1.76 -17.60
C THR A 7 10.73 -0.68 -17.43
N PHE A 8 10.55 -0.23 -16.19
CA PHE A 8 9.65 0.82 -15.78
C PHE A 8 10.45 2.03 -15.29
N THR A 9 10.17 3.21 -15.78
CA THR A 9 10.87 4.43 -15.39
C THR A 9 9.88 5.51 -14.97
N VAL A 10 10.14 6.10 -13.82
CA VAL A 10 9.49 7.32 -13.32
C VAL A 10 10.50 8.46 -13.40
N ASP A 11 10.11 9.57 -14.03
CA ASP A 11 10.88 10.80 -14.04
C ASP A 11 10.13 11.87 -13.25
N ALA A 12 10.66 12.18 -12.07
CA ALA A 12 10.18 13.18 -11.13
C ALA A 12 11.19 14.33 -10.94
N THR A 13 11.94 14.66 -11.98
CA THR A 13 12.97 15.71 -11.94
C THR A 13 12.38 17.13 -11.97
N GLN A 14 11.06 17.28 -12.23
CA GLN A 14 10.36 18.56 -12.30
C GLN A 14 9.18 18.64 -11.31
N PRO A 15 9.45 18.72 -10.00
CA PRO A 15 8.43 18.59 -8.96
C PRO A 15 7.37 19.70 -8.98
N SER A 16 7.68 20.89 -9.50
CA SER A 16 6.71 22.00 -9.58
C SER A 16 5.50 21.74 -10.48
N HIS A 17 5.55 20.72 -11.34
CA HIS A 17 4.47 20.41 -12.29
C HIS A 17 3.41 19.45 -11.73
N GLN A 18 3.65 18.81 -10.59
CA GLN A 18 2.80 17.74 -10.03
C GLN A 18 2.47 16.63 -11.04
N ARG A 19 3.34 16.44 -12.03
CA ARG A 19 3.24 15.45 -13.08
C ARG A 19 4.51 14.63 -13.13
N ILE A 20 4.38 13.33 -13.00
CA ILE A 20 5.46 12.38 -13.23
C ILE A 20 5.43 11.95 -14.70
N LYS A 21 6.59 11.83 -15.33
CA LYS A 21 6.71 11.22 -16.65
C LYS A 21 7.02 9.76 -16.47
N VAL A 22 6.27 8.93 -17.16
CA VAL A 22 6.39 7.47 -17.09
C VAL A 22 6.83 6.94 -18.42
N GLU A 23 7.80 6.01 -18.39
CA GLU A 23 8.25 5.25 -19.55
C GLU A 23 8.26 3.77 -19.23
N ILE A 24 7.67 2.96 -20.11
CA ILE A 24 7.66 1.50 -20.01
C ILE A 24 8.28 0.93 -21.28
N GLN A 25 9.35 0.14 -21.13
CA GLN A 25 10.02 -0.55 -22.24
C GLN A 25 9.77 -2.04 -22.17
N ILE A 26 9.11 -2.57 -23.21
CA ILE A 26 8.77 -3.99 -23.34
C ILE A 26 9.52 -4.55 -24.52
N LYS A 27 10.42 -5.50 -24.29
CA LYS A 27 11.24 -6.13 -25.33
C LYS A 27 10.51 -7.30 -26.01
N ALA A 28 10.85 -7.60 -27.26
CA ALA A 28 10.41 -8.81 -27.95
C ALA A 28 10.91 -10.10 -27.24
N PRO A 29 10.36 -11.27 -27.47
CA PRO A 29 9.39 -11.57 -28.54
C PRO A 29 7.95 -11.20 -28.18
N PHE A 30 7.18 -10.79 -29.18
CA PHE A 30 5.74 -10.58 -29.09
C PHE A 30 5.01 -11.77 -29.74
N LEU A 31 4.12 -12.42 -29.00
CA LEU A 31 3.44 -13.65 -29.41
C LEU A 31 2.32 -13.40 -30.45
N LYS A 32 1.80 -12.17 -30.50
CA LYS A 32 0.67 -11.78 -31.35
C LYS A 32 0.98 -10.46 -32.07
N PRO A 33 0.32 -10.19 -33.22
CA PRO A 33 0.45 -8.89 -33.90
C PRO A 33 0.00 -7.69 -33.06
N LYS A 34 -0.74 -7.96 -31.96
CA LYS A 34 -1.29 -6.93 -31.06
C LYS A 34 -0.83 -7.18 -29.64
N LEU A 35 -0.40 -6.11 -29.00
CA LEU A 35 -0.08 -6.06 -27.56
C LEU A 35 -1.17 -5.28 -26.85
N LYS A 36 -1.86 -5.89 -25.87
CA LYS A 36 -2.81 -5.20 -25.00
C LYS A 36 -2.11 -4.84 -23.68
N LEU A 37 -2.22 -3.57 -23.29
CA LEU A 37 -1.81 -3.07 -22.00
C LEU A 37 -3.05 -2.55 -21.26
N SER A 38 -3.17 -2.87 -19.97
CA SER A 38 -4.27 -2.39 -19.13
C SER A 38 -3.72 -1.63 -17.93
N PHE A 39 -4.42 -0.57 -17.53
CA PHE A 39 -4.12 0.22 -16.35
C PHE A 39 -4.95 -0.32 -15.19
N PRO A 40 -4.37 -0.67 -14.04
CA PRO A 40 -5.12 -1.19 -12.90
C PRO A 40 -6.20 -0.24 -12.40
N ARG A 41 -7.31 -0.80 -11.92
CA ARG A 41 -8.46 -0.04 -11.40
C ARG A 41 -8.56 -0.06 -9.89
N TRP A 42 -7.81 -0.90 -9.21
CA TRP A 42 -7.77 -0.98 -7.76
C TRP A 42 -6.38 -1.37 -7.25
N VAL A 43 -6.16 -1.22 -5.96
CA VAL A 43 -4.93 -1.62 -5.28
C VAL A 43 -5.25 -2.72 -4.26
N PRO A 44 -4.42 -3.77 -4.13
CA PRO A 44 -4.54 -4.74 -3.04
C PRO A 44 -4.52 -4.02 -1.69
N GLY A 45 -5.40 -4.45 -0.76
CA GLY A 45 -5.62 -3.78 0.52
C GLY A 45 -6.72 -2.70 0.48
N SER A 46 -7.21 -2.29 -0.70
CA SER A 46 -8.28 -1.30 -0.82
C SER A 46 -9.35 -1.74 -1.81
N TYR A 47 -10.42 -2.29 -1.30
CA TYR A 47 -11.50 -2.94 -2.05
C TYR A 47 -12.49 -1.93 -2.65
N PHE A 48 -11.97 -1.13 -3.60
CA PHE A 48 -12.74 -0.11 -4.30
C PHE A 48 -12.19 0.11 -5.71
N LEU A 49 -13.07 0.02 -6.73
CA LEU A 49 -12.70 0.37 -8.10
C LEU A 49 -12.59 1.88 -8.24
N ARG A 50 -11.43 2.32 -8.71
CA ARG A 50 -11.09 3.69 -9.06
C ARG A 50 -10.80 3.78 -10.55
N GLU A 51 -10.79 4.97 -11.10
CA GLU A 51 -10.41 5.24 -12.48
C GLU A 51 -9.12 6.09 -12.54
N PRO A 52 -7.96 5.56 -12.07
CA PRO A 52 -6.70 6.32 -12.04
C PRO A 52 -6.22 6.69 -13.45
N ILE A 53 -6.66 5.97 -14.46
CA ILE A 53 -6.40 6.27 -15.87
C ILE A 53 -6.84 7.69 -16.29
N GLN A 54 -7.77 8.32 -15.57
CA GLN A 54 -8.19 9.73 -15.81
C GLN A 54 -7.02 10.71 -15.67
N HIS A 55 -6.01 10.37 -14.90
CA HIS A 55 -4.82 11.18 -14.66
C HIS A 55 -3.74 11.02 -15.72
N VAL A 56 -3.90 10.05 -16.64
CA VAL A 56 -2.94 9.78 -17.72
C VAL A 56 -3.17 10.73 -18.89
N THR A 57 -2.11 11.46 -19.25
CA THR A 57 -2.09 12.41 -20.38
C THR A 57 -0.88 12.15 -21.27
N ALA A 58 -0.83 12.81 -22.44
CA ALA A 58 0.31 12.77 -23.37
C ALA A 58 0.79 11.35 -23.73
N LEU A 59 -0.15 10.38 -23.85
CA LEU A 59 0.17 9.00 -24.13
C LEU A 59 0.71 8.84 -25.55
N SER A 60 1.87 8.24 -25.68
CA SER A 60 2.52 7.91 -26.94
C SER A 60 3.14 6.52 -26.91
N VAL A 61 3.22 5.89 -28.07
CA VAL A 61 3.84 4.57 -28.23
C VAL A 61 4.79 4.60 -29.41
N THR A 62 6.01 4.11 -29.24
CA THR A 62 7.03 4.07 -30.30
C THR A 62 7.71 2.69 -30.39
N ASN A 63 8.32 2.41 -31.54
CA ASN A 63 9.19 1.26 -31.74
C ASN A 63 10.65 1.59 -31.32
N ASP A 64 11.56 0.64 -31.58
CA ASP A 64 12.99 0.74 -31.34
C ASP A 64 13.72 1.84 -32.15
N SER A 65 13.14 2.23 -33.30
CA SER A 65 13.66 3.34 -34.13
C SER A 65 13.12 4.71 -33.71
N GLY A 66 12.17 4.75 -32.77
CA GLY A 66 11.49 5.98 -32.35
C GLY A 66 10.25 6.33 -33.19
N ASP A 67 9.88 5.47 -34.18
CA ASP A 67 8.70 5.71 -34.98
C ASP A 67 7.43 5.45 -34.17
N ALA A 68 6.40 6.28 -34.39
CA ALA A 68 5.13 6.15 -33.72
C ALA A 68 4.39 4.85 -34.12
N LEU A 69 3.94 4.08 -33.13
CA LEU A 69 3.13 2.90 -33.33
C LEU A 69 1.65 3.25 -33.14
N PRO A 70 0.78 2.78 -34.06
CA PRO A 70 -0.66 3.00 -33.91
C PRO A 70 -1.20 2.18 -32.75
N PHE A 71 -2.01 2.81 -31.90
CA PHE A 71 -2.75 2.15 -30.85
C PHE A 71 -4.20 2.61 -30.81
N SER A 72 -5.06 1.81 -30.23
CA SER A 72 -6.47 2.14 -30.03
C SER A 72 -6.88 1.87 -28.58
N ARG A 73 -7.79 2.67 -28.05
CA ARG A 73 -8.49 2.39 -26.78
C ARG A 73 -9.73 1.55 -27.11
N LYS A 74 -9.82 0.38 -26.49
CA LYS A 74 -11.03 -0.47 -26.59
C LYS A 74 -11.91 -0.31 -25.35
N ASP A 75 -11.28 -0.17 -24.21
CA ASP A 75 -11.88 0.09 -22.91
C ASP A 75 -11.29 1.39 -22.35
N VAL A 76 -11.89 1.98 -21.33
CA VAL A 76 -11.38 3.23 -20.72
C VAL A 76 -9.97 3.05 -20.14
N ASP A 77 -9.65 1.88 -19.67
CA ASP A 77 -8.43 1.53 -18.92
C ASP A 77 -7.43 0.68 -19.72
N SER A 78 -7.65 0.48 -21.05
CA SER A 78 -6.74 -0.33 -21.86
C SER A 78 -6.41 0.28 -23.21
N ILE A 79 -5.20 -0.03 -23.69
CA ILE A 79 -4.75 0.27 -25.04
C ILE A 79 -4.34 -1.01 -25.76
N VAL A 80 -4.57 -1.04 -27.07
CA VAL A 80 -4.14 -2.12 -27.96
C VAL A 80 -3.20 -1.55 -29.02
N ILE A 81 -1.94 -1.94 -28.95
CA ILE A 81 -0.89 -1.55 -29.88
C ILE A 81 -0.83 -2.59 -31.01
N SER A 82 -0.82 -2.14 -32.25
CA SER A 82 -0.82 -3.01 -33.42
C SER A 82 0.57 -3.13 -34.05
N ASN A 83 0.79 -4.19 -34.83
CA ASN A 83 1.99 -4.44 -35.64
C ASN A 83 3.28 -4.60 -34.81
N VAL A 84 3.19 -5.24 -33.63
CA VAL A 84 4.34 -5.40 -32.72
C VAL A 84 5.26 -6.57 -33.06
N GLN A 85 4.87 -7.51 -33.94
CA GLN A 85 5.64 -8.75 -34.19
C GLN A 85 6.98 -8.54 -34.92
N SER A 86 7.15 -7.45 -35.63
CA SER A 86 8.33 -7.16 -36.46
C SER A 86 9.30 -6.16 -35.80
N ILE A 87 9.11 -5.84 -34.53
CA ILE A 87 9.92 -4.86 -33.81
C ILE A 87 10.62 -5.51 -32.59
N ASN A 88 11.74 -4.94 -32.17
CA ASN A 88 12.54 -5.47 -31.06
C ASN A 88 12.00 -5.04 -29.71
N HIS A 89 11.45 -3.83 -29.59
CA HIS A 89 10.81 -3.36 -28.38
C HIS A 89 9.71 -2.32 -28.65
N VAL A 90 8.80 -2.22 -27.71
CA VAL A 90 7.77 -1.18 -27.61
C VAL A 90 8.11 -0.28 -26.44
N THR A 91 8.12 1.03 -26.67
CA THR A 91 8.24 2.03 -25.63
C THR A 91 6.90 2.78 -25.49
N VAL A 92 6.34 2.76 -24.30
CA VAL A 92 5.11 3.50 -23.94
C VAL A 92 5.50 4.64 -23.03
N LYS A 93 5.11 5.87 -23.39
CA LYS A 93 5.37 7.08 -22.59
C LYS A 93 4.07 7.81 -22.31
N TYR A 94 3.96 8.36 -21.12
CA TYR A 94 2.82 9.21 -20.72
C TYR A 94 3.22 10.12 -19.56
N GLU A 95 2.40 11.13 -19.31
CA GLU A 95 2.43 11.93 -18.10
C GLU A 95 1.29 11.51 -17.19
N LEU A 96 1.56 11.43 -15.90
CA LEU A 96 0.59 11.08 -14.87
C LEU A 96 0.49 12.23 -13.87
N LEU A 97 -0.70 12.81 -13.74
CA LEU A 97 -1.01 13.82 -12.74
C LEU A 97 -1.07 13.16 -11.35
N ALA A 98 -0.31 13.68 -10.41
CA ALA A 98 -0.13 13.09 -9.08
C ALA A 98 -0.43 14.14 -7.99
N VAL A 99 -1.71 14.52 -7.87
CA VAL A 99 -2.19 15.57 -6.97
C VAL A 99 -3.00 15.05 -5.78
N ASP A 100 -3.45 13.79 -5.83
CA ASP A 100 -4.30 13.23 -4.79
C ASP A 100 -3.46 12.73 -3.61
N LEU A 101 -3.60 13.37 -2.46
CA LEU A 101 -2.91 12.97 -1.23
C LEU A 101 -3.69 11.88 -0.49
N SER A 102 -3.24 10.64 -0.64
CA SER A 102 -3.83 9.47 0.02
C SER A 102 -2.80 8.33 0.05
N VAL A 103 -2.90 7.43 1.01
CA VAL A 103 -2.11 6.18 1.03
C VAL A 103 -2.40 5.25 -0.17
N ARG A 104 -3.36 5.61 -1.04
CA ARG A 104 -3.84 4.80 -2.18
C ARG A 104 -3.66 5.49 -3.53
N SER A 105 -2.97 6.62 -3.59
CA SER A 105 -2.80 7.41 -4.81
C SER A 105 -1.37 7.90 -4.96
N ASN A 106 -1.02 8.33 -6.17
CA ASN A 106 0.23 9.04 -6.38
C ASN A 106 0.08 10.49 -5.91
N HIS A 107 1.06 10.97 -5.16
CA HIS A 107 1.18 12.39 -4.83
C HIS A 107 2.59 12.89 -5.12
N PHE A 108 2.69 14.01 -5.80
CA PHE A 108 3.96 14.59 -6.20
C PHE A 108 3.92 16.11 -6.08
N ASP A 109 4.84 16.65 -5.31
CA ASP A 109 5.06 18.09 -5.20
C ASP A 109 6.56 18.41 -5.07
N HIS A 110 6.90 19.65 -4.71
CA HIS A 110 8.27 20.10 -4.57
C HIS A 110 9.02 19.50 -3.37
N THR A 111 8.36 18.77 -2.51
CA THR A 111 8.92 18.19 -1.29
C THR A 111 9.07 16.68 -1.36
N HIS A 112 8.20 15.98 -2.10
CA HIS A 112 8.23 14.52 -2.19
C HIS A 112 7.53 13.96 -3.43
N LEU A 113 7.76 12.69 -3.70
CA LEU A 113 6.94 11.82 -4.53
C LEU A 113 6.54 10.59 -3.73
N HIS A 114 5.24 10.40 -3.49
CA HIS A 114 4.67 9.12 -3.10
C HIS A 114 4.16 8.39 -4.34
N MET A 115 4.73 7.22 -4.65
CA MET A 115 4.35 6.44 -5.83
C MET A 115 3.56 5.19 -5.41
N MET A 116 2.35 5.06 -5.97
CA MET A 116 1.47 3.90 -5.87
C MET A 116 1.54 3.07 -7.15
N PRO A 117 2.29 1.95 -7.18
CA PRO A 117 2.60 1.22 -8.41
C PRO A 117 1.38 0.78 -9.22
N PRO A 118 0.29 0.22 -8.63
CA PRO A 118 -0.91 -0.11 -9.40
C PRO A 118 -1.51 1.07 -10.16
N PHE A 119 -1.41 2.28 -9.62
CA PHE A 119 -1.91 3.50 -10.26
C PHE A 119 -0.84 4.28 -11.02
N THR A 120 0.26 3.61 -11.33
CA THR A 120 1.38 4.19 -12.09
C THR A 120 1.62 3.46 -13.41
N TRP A 121 1.38 2.15 -13.49
CA TRP A 121 1.85 1.33 -14.59
C TRP A 121 0.75 0.79 -15.50
N PHE A 122 0.91 0.93 -16.82
CA PHE A 122 0.28 0.04 -17.77
C PHE A 122 0.96 -1.32 -17.74
N LEU A 123 0.17 -2.39 -17.59
CA LEU A 123 0.66 -3.77 -17.53
C LEU A 123 0.23 -4.56 -18.76
N PRO A 124 1.10 -5.38 -19.35
CA PRO A 124 0.71 -6.30 -20.42
C PRO A 124 -0.32 -7.32 -19.91
N THR A 125 -1.44 -7.42 -20.64
CA THR A 125 -2.51 -8.39 -20.35
C THR A 125 -2.72 -9.38 -21.51
N SER A 126 -2.16 -9.11 -22.70
CA SER A 126 -2.03 -10.09 -23.76
C SER A 126 -0.99 -9.64 -24.80
N GLY A 127 -0.50 -10.59 -25.61
CA GLY A 127 0.45 -10.33 -26.71
C GLY A 127 1.90 -10.62 -26.36
N ILE A 128 2.21 -10.88 -25.10
CA ILE A 128 3.49 -11.44 -24.62
C ILE A 128 3.22 -12.75 -23.89
N GLU A 129 4.26 -13.50 -23.56
CA GLU A 129 4.16 -14.66 -22.67
C GLU A 129 3.70 -14.24 -21.27
N THR A 130 2.75 -14.98 -20.70
CA THR A 130 2.24 -14.69 -19.34
C THR A 130 3.38 -14.80 -18.30
N GLU A 131 4.29 -15.74 -18.50
CA GLU A 131 5.47 -15.98 -17.67
C GLU A 131 6.40 -14.76 -17.61
N ARG A 132 6.36 -13.86 -18.61
CA ARG A 132 7.14 -12.62 -18.61
C ARG A 132 6.82 -11.69 -17.44
N MET A 133 5.57 -11.67 -17.00
CA MET A 133 5.21 -10.89 -15.82
C MET A 133 5.75 -11.52 -14.53
N ASN A 134 6.18 -12.78 -14.58
CA ASN A 134 6.85 -13.47 -13.48
C ASN A 134 8.38 -13.38 -13.53
N LEU A 135 8.94 -12.66 -14.53
CA LEU A 135 10.37 -12.37 -14.58
C LEU A 135 10.72 -11.15 -13.71
N GLN A 136 11.99 -11.03 -13.42
CA GLN A 136 12.51 -9.85 -12.72
C GLN A 136 12.37 -8.60 -13.58
N HIS A 137 11.69 -7.58 -13.06
CA HIS A 137 11.52 -6.28 -13.68
C HIS A 137 12.55 -5.28 -13.16
N SER A 138 12.90 -4.28 -13.99
CA SER A 138 13.74 -3.15 -13.60
C SER A 138 12.87 -1.92 -13.37
N ILE A 139 13.06 -1.24 -12.24
CA ILE A 139 12.36 -0.01 -11.90
C ILE A 139 13.40 1.11 -11.72
N GLN A 140 13.22 2.23 -12.40
CA GLN A 140 14.12 3.37 -12.36
C GLN A 140 13.38 4.63 -11.91
N PHE A 141 13.96 5.33 -10.94
CA PHE A 141 13.52 6.65 -10.49
C PHE A 141 14.55 7.68 -10.88
N LYS A 142 14.19 8.62 -11.77
CA LYS A 142 14.96 9.82 -12.06
C LYS A 142 14.48 10.92 -11.13
N LEU A 143 15.33 11.35 -10.21
CA LEU A 143 14.98 12.23 -9.10
C LEU A 143 15.89 13.45 -9.02
N PRO A 144 15.48 14.55 -8.38
CA PRO A 144 16.38 15.61 -7.94
C PRO A 144 17.55 15.03 -7.15
N LYS A 145 18.73 15.63 -7.25
CA LYS A 145 19.97 15.08 -6.71
C LYS A 145 19.95 14.81 -5.20
N SER A 146 19.20 15.62 -4.45
CA SER A 146 19.09 15.50 -3.00
C SER A 146 18.07 14.44 -2.53
N TRP A 147 17.27 13.88 -3.45
CA TRP A 147 16.22 12.95 -3.07
C TRP A 147 16.74 11.52 -3.02
N THR A 148 16.28 10.78 -2.02
CA THR A 148 16.49 9.35 -1.84
C THR A 148 15.19 8.59 -2.05
N VAL A 149 15.23 7.27 -2.03
CA VAL A 149 14.04 6.41 -2.23
C VAL A 149 13.91 5.45 -1.05
N THR A 150 12.79 5.53 -0.35
CA THR A 150 12.36 4.53 0.64
C THR A 150 11.38 3.57 -0.03
N THR A 151 11.74 2.30 -0.16
CA THR A 151 10.93 1.26 -0.82
C THR A 151 11.36 -0.13 -0.38
N GLN A 152 10.45 -1.10 -0.45
CA GLN A 152 10.76 -2.52 -0.25
C GLN A 152 11.37 -3.21 -1.47
N LEU A 153 11.47 -2.54 -2.62
CA LEU A 153 12.11 -3.08 -3.83
C LEU A 153 13.61 -3.32 -3.61
N ASN A 154 14.17 -4.33 -4.28
CA ASN A 154 15.59 -4.64 -4.13
C ASN A 154 16.46 -3.59 -4.82
N PRO A 155 17.37 -2.90 -4.13
CA PRO A 155 18.25 -1.92 -4.74
C PRO A 155 19.26 -2.59 -5.69
N VAL A 156 19.46 -1.97 -6.85
CA VAL A 156 20.44 -2.41 -7.86
C VAL A 156 21.63 -1.44 -7.91
N GLY A 157 21.35 -0.13 -7.84
CA GLY A 157 22.40 0.89 -7.83
C GLY A 157 21.87 2.29 -8.15
N ILE A 158 22.78 3.25 -8.03
CA ILE A 158 22.51 4.66 -8.30
C ILE A 158 23.50 5.12 -9.38
N LYS A 159 22.97 5.76 -10.42
CA LYS A 159 23.79 6.46 -11.43
C LYS A 159 23.62 7.96 -11.20
N GLU A 160 24.72 8.58 -10.79
CA GLU A 160 24.76 10.02 -10.57
C GLU A 160 25.01 10.76 -11.89
N ASN A 161 24.29 11.84 -12.09
CA ASN A 161 24.48 12.82 -13.15
C ASN A 161 24.59 14.23 -12.54
N ASN A 162 24.96 15.23 -13.37
CA ASN A 162 25.17 16.60 -12.87
C ASN A 162 23.92 17.20 -12.19
N ASP A 163 22.74 16.95 -12.73
CA ASP A 163 21.48 17.61 -12.31
C ASP A 163 20.51 16.66 -11.62
N MET A 164 20.67 15.34 -11.72
CA MET A 164 19.77 14.34 -11.20
C MET A 164 20.46 13.04 -10.87
N ASN A 165 19.83 12.21 -10.05
CA ASN A 165 20.23 10.82 -9.82
C ASN A 165 19.21 9.86 -10.45
N VAL A 166 19.69 8.72 -10.93
CA VAL A 166 18.87 7.60 -11.39
C VAL A 166 19.05 6.45 -10.41
N HIS A 167 18.05 6.24 -9.57
CA HIS A 167 18.01 5.11 -8.65
C HIS A 167 17.38 3.91 -9.37
N THR A 168 18.07 2.77 -9.35
CA THR A 168 17.58 1.55 -10.00
C THR A 168 17.29 0.49 -8.96
N PHE A 169 16.11 -0.10 -9.05
CA PHE A 169 15.62 -1.20 -8.24
C PHE A 169 15.17 -2.36 -9.11
N SER A 170 14.95 -3.51 -8.48
CA SER A 170 14.35 -4.66 -9.15
C SER A 170 13.16 -5.21 -8.36
N ALA A 171 12.13 -5.62 -9.09
CA ALA A 171 11.02 -6.43 -8.58
C ALA A 171 11.16 -7.85 -9.11
N LYS A 172 10.96 -8.86 -8.26
CA LYS A 172 11.15 -10.28 -8.62
C LYS A 172 10.12 -10.78 -9.65
N ASN A 173 8.93 -10.19 -9.60
CA ASN A 173 7.78 -10.55 -10.43
C ASN A 173 6.76 -9.41 -10.46
N ARG A 174 5.58 -9.67 -11.05
CA ARG A 174 4.44 -8.74 -11.13
C ARG A 174 3.96 -8.29 -9.74
N ASP A 175 3.83 -9.22 -8.80
CA ASP A 175 3.29 -8.90 -7.48
C ASP A 175 4.26 -7.99 -6.70
N ASP A 176 5.56 -8.27 -6.73
CA ASP A 176 6.58 -7.39 -6.18
C ASP A 176 6.58 -6.00 -6.83
N LEU A 177 6.39 -5.94 -8.17
CA LEU A 177 6.28 -4.67 -8.90
C LEU A 177 5.10 -3.83 -8.41
N LEU A 178 3.94 -4.46 -8.24
CA LEU A 178 2.70 -3.80 -7.85
C LEU A 178 2.64 -3.45 -6.36
N ASP A 179 3.38 -4.19 -5.54
CA ASP A 179 3.47 -4.00 -4.10
C ASP A 179 4.64 -3.06 -3.69
N GLY A 180 5.50 -2.73 -4.64
CA GLY A 180 6.71 -1.94 -4.45
C GLY A 180 6.43 -0.44 -4.40
N ILE A 181 5.69 0.03 -3.38
CA ILE A 181 5.52 1.47 -3.14
C ILE A 181 6.87 2.17 -3.00
N ALA A 182 6.90 3.45 -3.29
CA ALA A 182 8.08 4.26 -3.09
C ALA A 182 7.73 5.64 -2.54
N GLU A 183 8.49 6.05 -1.55
CA GLU A 183 8.55 7.43 -1.06
C GLU A 183 9.89 8.02 -1.47
N CYS A 184 9.87 9.15 -2.16
CA CYS A 184 11.06 9.82 -2.66
C CYS A 184 11.08 11.25 -2.14
N ASN A 185 12.07 11.59 -1.33
CA ASN A 185 12.20 12.93 -0.74
C ASN A 185 13.65 13.18 -0.30
N SER A 186 13.90 14.33 0.32
CA SER A 186 15.20 14.69 0.91
C SER A 186 15.27 14.54 2.42
N ASN A 187 14.25 13.95 3.05
CA ASN A 187 14.19 13.79 4.50
C ASN A 187 15.22 12.77 4.99
N SER A 188 15.61 12.89 6.24
CA SER A 188 16.42 11.87 6.90
C SER A 188 15.54 10.69 7.32
N VAL A 189 15.87 9.51 6.84
CA VAL A 189 15.19 8.27 7.23
C VAL A 189 15.76 7.79 8.56
N ILE A 190 14.88 7.48 9.51
CA ILE A 190 15.27 6.90 10.79
C ILE A 190 15.40 5.40 10.63
N GLU A 191 16.51 4.84 11.11
CA GLU A 191 16.79 3.41 11.05
C GLU A 191 16.90 2.80 12.45
N THR A 192 16.34 1.62 12.62
CA THR A 192 16.48 0.81 13.83
C THR A 192 16.63 -0.67 13.50
N ILE A 193 17.24 -1.43 14.41
CA ILE A 193 17.41 -2.88 14.30
C ILE A 193 16.63 -3.55 15.42
N VAL A 194 15.64 -4.35 15.06
CA VAL A 194 14.86 -5.13 16.02
C VAL A 194 14.99 -6.62 15.67
N ASP A 195 15.46 -7.41 16.63
CA ASP A 195 15.70 -8.85 16.49
C ASP A 195 16.56 -9.22 15.26
N GLY A 196 17.55 -8.35 14.95
CA GLY A 196 18.45 -8.53 13.80
C GLY A 196 17.85 -8.11 12.46
N ARG A 197 16.62 -7.60 12.42
CA ARG A 197 15.93 -7.09 11.24
C ARG A 197 16.03 -5.56 11.20
N ARG A 198 16.39 -4.99 10.05
CA ARG A 198 16.42 -3.54 9.83
C ARG A 198 15.01 -3.04 9.56
N HIS A 199 14.64 -1.95 10.24
CA HIS A 199 13.40 -1.20 10.06
C HIS A 199 13.74 0.26 9.75
N THR A 200 12.99 0.88 8.85
CA THR A 200 13.13 2.30 8.54
C THR A 200 11.81 3.02 8.76
N LEU A 201 11.90 4.27 9.18
CA LEU A 201 10.78 5.20 9.31
C LEU A 201 11.10 6.46 8.51
N ASP A 202 10.35 6.68 7.45
CA ASP A 202 10.40 7.88 6.61
C ASP A 202 9.17 8.74 6.93
N ILE A 203 9.40 9.93 7.48
CA ILE A 203 8.34 10.85 7.90
C ILE A 203 8.29 12.03 6.94
N TRP A 204 7.15 12.22 6.30
CA TRP A 204 6.87 13.39 5.48
C TRP A 204 5.67 14.17 6.04
N ASP A 205 5.79 15.50 6.13
CA ASP A 205 4.72 16.38 6.59
C ASP A 205 4.19 17.24 5.45
N ALA A 206 2.89 17.11 5.14
CA ALA A 206 2.21 17.84 4.07
C ALA A 206 2.22 19.37 4.24
N GLY A 207 2.47 19.87 5.45
CA GLY A 207 2.60 21.30 5.75
C GLY A 207 4.05 21.78 5.86
N GLY A 208 5.03 20.91 5.59
CA GLY A 208 6.45 21.23 5.71
C GLY A 208 6.89 21.56 7.14
N LYS A 209 6.24 20.97 8.14
CA LYS A 209 6.55 21.17 9.55
C LYS A 209 7.29 19.95 10.09
N GLU A 210 8.27 20.21 10.94
CA GLU A 210 8.96 19.13 11.64
C GLU A 210 8.08 18.58 12.78
N PRO A 211 7.97 17.25 12.93
CA PRO A 211 7.33 16.64 14.07
C PRO A 211 8.15 16.94 15.35
N HIS A 212 7.52 16.84 16.52
CA HIS A 212 8.20 17.10 17.78
C HIS A 212 9.23 16.00 18.09
N PRO A 213 10.54 16.30 18.26
CA PRO A 213 11.59 15.28 18.39
C PRO A 213 11.33 14.22 19.47
N VAL A 214 10.90 14.65 20.67
CA VAL A 214 10.58 13.74 21.76
C VAL A 214 9.43 12.78 21.42
N MET A 215 8.47 13.23 20.61
CA MET A 215 7.36 12.38 20.18
C MET A 215 7.80 11.40 19.09
N VAL A 216 8.74 11.79 18.24
CA VAL A 216 9.37 10.88 17.28
C VAL A 216 10.18 9.80 17.98
N GLU A 217 11.04 10.18 18.96
CA GLU A 217 11.81 9.24 19.78
C GLU A 217 10.89 8.25 20.52
N ARG A 218 9.80 8.76 21.11
CA ARG A 218 8.79 7.92 21.74
C ARG A 218 8.16 6.95 20.75
N PHE A 219 7.79 7.42 19.57
CA PHE A 219 7.16 6.57 18.54
C PHE A 219 8.12 5.48 18.05
N VAL A 220 9.40 5.80 17.85
CA VAL A 220 10.42 4.78 17.48
C VAL A 220 10.55 3.72 18.59
N HIS A 221 10.60 4.12 19.86
CA HIS A 221 10.64 3.19 20.98
C HIS A 221 9.41 2.29 21.05
N ASP A 222 8.21 2.86 20.87
CA ASP A 222 6.95 2.11 20.90
C ASP A 222 6.86 1.17 19.67
N MET A 223 7.29 1.62 18.48
CA MET A 223 7.43 0.76 17.30
C MET A 223 8.32 -0.45 17.57
N GLU A 224 9.51 -0.25 18.14
CA GLU A 224 10.42 -1.37 18.44
C GLU A 224 9.80 -2.38 19.39
N SER A 225 9.07 -1.90 20.41
CA SER A 225 8.41 -2.76 21.39
C SER A 225 7.26 -3.55 20.74
N ILE A 226 6.45 -2.91 19.92
CA ILE A 226 5.38 -3.54 19.14
C ILE A 226 5.95 -4.59 18.17
N ILE A 227 7.03 -4.27 17.46
CA ILE A 227 7.69 -5.19 16.54
C ILE A 227 8.16 -6.47 17.27
N ARG A 228 8.74 -6.34 18.46
CA ARG A 228 9.18 -7.50 19.25
C ARG A 228 8.01 -8.41 19.64
N GLU A 229 6.88 -7.84 20.01
CA GLU A 229 5.66 -8.64 20.30
C GLU A 229 5.12 -9.35 19.06
N HIS A 230 5.09 -8.67 17.90
CA HIS A 230 4.74 -9.32 16.64
C HIS A 230 5.70 -10.47 16.30
N HIS A 231 7.00 -10.27 16.47
CA HIS A 231 8.00 -11.30 16.21
C HIS A 231 7.90 -12.48 17.19
N ALA A 232 7.56 -12.22 18.44
CA ALA A 232 7.34 -13.28 19.43
C ALA A 232 6.14 -14.14 19.08
N LEU A 233 5.08 -13.54 18.50
CA LEU A 233 3.84 -14.26 18.16
C LEU A 233 3.93 -14.96 16.79
N PHE A 234 4.49 -14.30 15.78
CA PHE A 234 4.44 -14.78 14.39
C PHE A 234 5.79 -15.21 13.80
N GLY A 235 6.87 -15.02 14.56
CA GLY A 235 8.23 -15.25 14.06
C GLY A 235 8.79 -14.08 13.26
N ILE A 236 10.12 -14.09 13.06
CA ILE A 236 10.85 -13.02 12.41
C ILE A 236 10.87 -13.22 10.89
N ILE A 237 10.48 -12.19 10.15
CA ILE A 237 10.66 -12.11 8.71
C ILE A 237 12.06 -11.53 8.43
N LYS A 238 12.80 -12.07 7.47
CA LYS A 238 14.21 -11.71 7.24
C LYS A 238 14.43 -10.43 6.46
N GLU A 239 13.50 -10.11 5.56
CA GLU A 239 13.58 -8.91 4.71
C GLU A 239 13.39 -7.65 5.56
N ASP A 240 14.12 -6.56 5.21
CA ASP A 240 13.95 -5.24 5.82
C ASP A 240 12.49 -4.77 5.76
N TYR A 241 12.09 -3.89 6.68
CA TYR A 241 10.75 -3.32 6.68
C TYR A 241 10.77 -1.80 6.64
N HIS A 242 9.88 -1.21 5.83
CA HIS A 242 9.86 0.23 5.57
C HIS A 242 8.51 0.82 5.99
N THR A 243 8.52 1.73 6.94
CA THR A 243 7.35 2.53 7.34
C THR A 243 7.42 3.90 6.71
N ILE A 244 6.45 4.23 5.88
CA ILE A 244 6.24 5.57 5.31
C ILE A 244 5.11 6.21 6.10
N LEU A 245 5.38 7.36 6.73
CA LEU A 245 4.42 8.07 7.58
C LEU A 245 4.17 9.48 7.05
N HIS A 246 2.97 9.72 6.57
CA HIS A 246 2.51 11.04 6.14
C HIS A 246 1.76 11.76 7.27
N LEU A 247 2.21 12.95 7.63
CA LEU A 247 1.55 13.83 8.59
C LEU A 247 0.70 14.87 7.85
N THR A 248 -0.57 14.96 8.21
CA THR A 248 -1.56 15.81 7.52
C THR A 248 -2.37 16.65 8.51
N ASP A 249 -3.29 17.47 8.00
CA ASP A 249 -4.18 18.29 8.83
C ASP A 249 -5.43 17.53 9.34
N GLY A 250 -5.57 16.22 9.08
CA GLY A 250 -6.71 15.47 9.59
C GLY A 250 -7.06 14.19 8.81
N ALA A 251 -6.33 13.90 7.73
CA ALA A 251 -6.53 12.63 7.03
C ALA A 251 -5.98 11.46 7.86
N ARG A 252 -6.63 10.29 7.74
CA ARG A 252 -6.23 9.04 8.37
C ARG A 252 -6.39 7.89 7.39
N GLY A 253 -5.42 7.01 7.36
CA GLY A 253 -5.48 5.75 6.62
C GLY A 253 -4.17 4.99 6.70
N GLY A 254 -4.23 3.70 6.43
CA GLY A 254 -3.09 2.85 6.24
C GLY A 254 -3.24 2.05 4.96
N LEU A 255 -2.15 1.52 4.48
CA LEU A 255 -2.12 0.53 3.42
C LEU A 255 -0.88 -0.34 3.60
N GLU A 256 -1.17 -1.61 3.75
CA GLU A 256 -0.19 -2.66 3.97
C GLU A 256 0.48 -3.10 2.66
N HIS A 257 1.76 -3.45 2.78
CA HIS A 257 2.56 -4.10 1.75
C HIS A 257 3.35 -5.27 2.34
N THR A 258 3.99 -6.08 1.51
CA THR A 258 4.66 -7.30 1.97
C THR A 258 5.76 -7.01 3.00
N ASN A 259 6.54 -5.98 2.79
CA ASN A 259 7.63 -5.56 3.69
C ASN A 259 7.67 -4.03 3.87
N SER A 260 6.54 -3.37 3.72
CA SER A 260 6.38 -1.95 3.98
C SER A 260 4.93 -1.59 4.30
N GLN A 261 4.72 -0.38 4.75
CA GLN A 261 3.41 0.23 4.91
C GLN A 261 3.48 1.72 4.58
N THR A 262 2.37 2.27 4.09
CA THR A 262 2.13 3.72 4.11
C THR A 262 1.04 4.03 5.10
N SER A 263 1.34 4.88 6.06
CA SER A 263 0.39 5.38 7.05
C SER A 263 0.22 6.89 6.92
N MET A 264 -0.99 7.37 7.08
CA MET A 264 -1.35 8.79 7.06
C MET A 264 -2.13 9.10 8.33
N VAL A 265 -1.70 10.11 9.08
CA VAL A 265 -2.30 10.49 10.36
C VAL A 265 -2.33 12.01 10.51
N PRO A 266 -3.19 12.54 11.41
CA PRO A 266 -3.10 13.94 11.79
C PRO A 266 -1.72 14.29 12.34
N ARG A 267 -1.19 15.44 11.97
CA ARG A 267 0.09 15.99 12.48
C ARG A 267 0.13 16.05 14.01
N ALA A 268 -1.02 16.25 14.64
CA ALA A 268 -1.19 16.25 16.09
C ALA A 268 -0.69 14.95 16.74
N SER A 269 -0.69 13.81 16.02
CA SER A 269 -0.22 12.52 16.53
C SER A 269 1.24 12.54 17.01
N LEU A 270 2.09 13.37 16.40
CA LEU A 270 3.49 13.57 16.82
C LEU A 270 3.73 14.92 17.47
N GLN A 271 2.72 15.45 18.20
CA GLN A 271 2.83 16.64 19.02
C GLN A 271 2.46 16.32 20.49
N PRO A 272 3.12 16.92 21.47
CA PRO A 272 2.83 16.68 22.89
C PRO A 272 1.38 17.03 23.25
N GLY A 273 0.77 16.27 24.16
CA GLY A 273 -0.58 16.52 24.67
C GLY A 273 -1.72 15.89 23.87
N ASN A 274 -1.46 15.33 22.71
CA ASN A 274 -2.47 14.72 21.83
C ASN A 274 -2.52 13.19 22.04
N VAL A 275 -3.03 12.76 23.19
CA VAL A 275 -2.99 11.35 23.61
C VAL A 275 -3.83 10.45 22.71
N GLU A 276 -5.00 10.89 22.27
CA GLU A 276 -5.89 10.09 21.41
C GLU A 276 -5.29 9.90 20.02
N GLU A 277 -4.78 10.96 19.41
CA GLU A 277 -4.14 10.91 18.09
C GLU A 277 -2.86 10.06 18.11
N TYR A 278 -2.09 10.14 19.18
CA TYR A 278 -0.90 9.29 19.36
C TYR A 278 -1.28 7.82 19.51
N ARG A 279 -2.31 7.52 20.32
CA ARG A 279 -2.83 6.16 20.46
C ARG A 279 -3.31 5.59 19.13
N ASP A 280 -4.03 6.40 18.33
CA ASP A 280 -4.49 6.01 17.00
C ASP A 280 -3.33 5.76 16.02
N LEU A 281 -2.23 6.53 16.09
CA LEU A 281 -1.01 6.31 15.31
C LEU A 281 -0.37 4.95 15.66
N VAL A 282 -0.23 4.67 16.96
CA VAL A 282 0.40 3.42 17.45
C VAL A 282 -0.43 2.21 17.06
N SER A 283 -1.76 2.28 17.19
CA SER A 283 -2.69 1.23 16.74
C SER A 283 -2.61 1.01 15.23
N LEU A 284 -2.59 2.09 14.44
CA LEU A 284 -2.48 1.99 12.99
C LEU A 284 -1.16 1.33 12.58
N PHE A 285 -0.03 1.73 13.19
CA PHE A 285 1.26 1.10 12.92
C PHE A 285 1.23 -0.40 13.20
N SER A 286 0.71 -0.82 14.35
CA SER A 286 0.61 -2.23 14.72
C SER A 286 -0.29 -3.01 13.76
N HIS A 287 -1.42 -2.45 13.35
CA HIS A 287 -2.35 -3.03 12.38
C HIS A 287 -1.66 -3.27 11.03
N GLU A 288 -1.05 -2.25 10.44
CA GLU A 288 -0.39 -2.36 9.13
C GLU A 288 0.84 -3.28 9.19
N TYR A 289 1.55 -3.30 10.33
CA TYR A 289 2.69 -4.19 10.53
C TYR A 289 2.26 -5.67 10.59
N LEU A 290 1.11 -5.98 11.22
CA LEU A 290 0.56 -7.32 11.32
C LEU A 290 0.19 -7.90 9.95
N HIS A 291 -0.24 -7.07 9.04
CA HIS A 291 -0.61 -7.49 7.69
C HIS A 291 0.51 -8.21 6.92
N GLN A 292 1.78 -8.11 7.33
CA GLN A 292 2.84 -8.92 6.76
C GLN A 292 2.54 -10.43 6.82
N TRP A 293 1.88 -10.88 7.89
CA TRP A 293 1.46 -12.27 8.08
C TRP A 293 0.01 -12.46 7.65
N ASN A 294 -0.89 -11.68 8.22
CA ASN A 294 -2.34 -11.78 8.01
C ASN A 294 -2.78 -10.74 6.98
N VAL A 295 -2.68 -11.11 5.80
CA VAL A 295 -3.17 -10.94 4.44
C VAL A 295 -2.05 -10.97 3.39
N LYS A 296 -0.81 -10.60 3.69
CA LYS A 296 0.24 -10.65 2.65
C LYS A 296 0.80 -12.07 2.46
N ARG A 297 0.86 -12.89 3.51
CA ARG A 297 1.30 -14.30 3.46
C ARG A 297 0.15 -15.27 3.62
N LEU A 298 -0.70 -15.12 4.63
CA LEU A 298 -1.97 -15.84 4.76
C LEU A 298 -3.03 -15.06 3.99
N ARG A 299 -3.41 -15.52 2.80
CA ARG A 299 -4.35 -14.83 1.90
C ARG A 299 -5.64 -15.60 1.74
N PRO A 300 -6.79 -14.91 1.55
CA PRO A 300 -7.99 -15.55 1.02
C PRO A 300 -7.69 -16.20 -0.33
N LYS A 301 -8.22 -17.39 -0.57
CA LYS A 301 -7.99 -18.13 -1.82
C LYS A 301 -8.24 -17.27 -3.08
N ASN A 302 -9.26 -16.43 -3.04
CA ASN A 302 -9.66 -15.56 -4.16
C ASN A 302 -8.63 -14.45 -4.45
N PHE A 303 -7.73 -14.16 -3.51
CA PHE A 303 -6.65 -13.17 -3.67
C PHE A 303 -5.29 -13.78 -4.04
N LEU A 304 -5.24 -15.07 -4.36
CA LEU A 304 -4.01 -15.72 -4.86
C LEU A 304 -3.76 -15.41 -6.33
N ASP A 305 -4.84 -15.34 -7.12
CA ASP A 305 -4.82 -14.95 -8.54
C ASP A 305 -5.97 -13.97 -8.76
N TYR A 306 -5.65 -12.71 -9.01
CA TYR A 306 -6.63 -11.63 -9.08
C TYR A 306 -6.48 -10.76 -10.32
N ASP A 307 -7.63 -10.30 -10.83
CA ASP A 307 -7.73 -9.37 -11.94
C ASP A 307 -7.83 -7.93 -11.43
N LEU A 308 -6.86 -7.09 -11.78
CA LEU A 308 -6.85 -5.67 -11.40
C LEU A 308 -7.89 -4.82 -12.16
N GLN A 309 -8.68 -5.42 -13.03
CA GLN A 309 -9.76 -4.76 -13.80
C GLN A 309 -11.14 -4.97 -13.20
N ARG A 310 -11.27 -5.86 -12.20
CA ARG A 310 -12.55 -6.29 -11.62
C ARG A 310 -12.46 -6.44 -10.12
N GLU A 311 -13.63 -6.43 -9.49
CA GLU A 311 -13.78 -6.78 -8.09
C GLU A 311 -13.37 -8.23 -7.84
N VAL A 312 -12.77 -8.47 -6.69
CA VAL A 312 -12.46 -9.81 -6.16
C VAL A 312 -13.19 -9.96 -4.84
N ASN A 313 -14.34 -10.64 -4.86
CA ASN A 313 -15.18 -10.81 -3.69
C ASN A 313 -14.58 -11.85 -2.72
N SER A 314 -14.69 -11.57 -1.42
CA SER A 314 -14.31 -12.48 -0.36
C SER A 314 -15.24 -12.34 0.83
N ASP A 315 -15.70 -13.47 1.37
CA ASP A 315 -16.54 -13.53 2.57
C ASP A 315 -15.73 -13.39 3.87
N LEU A 316 -14.38 -13.23 3.74
CA LEU A 316 -13.44 -13.31 4.86
C LEU A 316 -12.76 -11.98 5.22
N LEU A 317 -13.13 -10.83 4.59
CA LEU A 317 -12.49 -9.55 4.91
C LEU A 317 -12.68 -9.18 6.39
N TRP A 318 -13.83 -9.50 6.98
CA TRP A 318 -14.09 -9.29 8.40
C TRP A 318 -13.10 -10.05 9.30
N TRP A 319 -12.66 -11.24 8.87
CA TRP A 319 -11.66 -12.02 9.60
C TRP A 319 -10.28 -11.38 9.43
N PHE A 320 -9.87 -11.11 8.20
CA PHE A 320 -8.54 -10.56 7.93
C PHE A 320 -8.35 -9.17 8.56
N GLU A 321 -9.32 -8.29 8.44
CA GLU A 321 -9.25 -6.93 9.00
C GLU A 321 -9.62 -6.89 10.50
N GLY A 322 -10.63 -7.65 10.88
CA GLY A 322 -11.07 -7.72 12.27
C GLY A 322 -10.02 -8.35 13.19
N THR A 323 -9.41 -9.46 12.78
CA THR A 323 -8.33 -10.10 13.54
C THR A 323 -7.12 -9.18 13.61
N THR A 324 -6.76 -8.53 12.52
CA THR A 324 -5.63 -7.59 12.47
C THR A 324 -5.87 -6.38 13.38
N SER A 325 -7.09 -5.82 13.39
CA SER A 325 -7.46 -4.72 14.28
C SER A 325 -7.40 -5.13 15.75
N TRP A 326 -8.06 -6.25 16.10
CA TRP A 326 -8.11 -6.73 17.47
C TRP A 326 -6.73 -7.11 18.01
N LEU A 327 -6.00 -7.92 17.25
CA LEU A 327 -4.69 -8.41 17.68
C LEU A 327 -3.63 -7.31 17.68
N GLY A 328 -3.70 -6.39 16.72
CA GLY A 328 -2.86 -5.19 16.69
C GLY A 328 -2.99 -4.35 17.96
N ASP A 329 -4.21 -4.15 18.47
CA ASP A 329 -4.47 -3.42 19.71
C ASP A 329 -4.02 -4.21 20.95
N ILE A 330 -4.21 -5.52 20.96
CA ILE A 330 -3.69 -6.39 22.04
C ILE A 330 -2.15 -6.31 22.09
N ILE A 331 -1.50 -6.30 20.95
CA ILE A 331 -0.03 -6.15 20.86
C ILE A 331 0.42 -4.76 21.34
N CYS A 332 -0.33 -3.69 21.03
CA CYS A 332 -0.05 -2.36 21.60
C CYS A 332 -0.13 -2.36 23.13
N LEU A 333 -1.06 -3.10 23.71
CA LEU A 333 -1.18 -3.27 25.17
C LEU A 333 -0.02 -4.13 25.74
N GLN A 334 0.31 -5.25 25.10
CA GLN A 334 1.35 -6.18 25.57
C GLN A 334 2.74 -5.56 25.49
N SER A 335 3.02 -4.80 24.45
CA SER A 335 4.30 -4.07 24.27
C SER A 335 4.50 -2.92 25.25
N GLY A 336 3.43 -2.49 25.93
CA GLY A 336 3.45 -1.32 26.82
C GLY A 336 3.32 0.02 26.09
N ALA A 337 3.17 0.04 24.76
CA ALA A 337 2.88 1.25 23.99
C ALA A 337 1.52 1.85 24.36
N TRP A 338 0.57 1.00 24.75
CA TRP A 338 -0.70 1.38 25.38
C TRP A 338 -0.73 0.95 26.83
N SER A 339 -1.27 1.81 27.70
CA SER A 339 -1.70 1.45 29.05
C SER A 339 -3.01 0.64 29.01
N LYS A 340 -3.38 0.01 30.12
CA LYS A 340 -4.71 -0.61 30.26
C LYS A 340 -5.83 0.40 30.09
N GLU A 341 -5.62 1.61 30.60
CA GLU A 341 -6.55 2.74 30.49
C GLU A 341 -6.75 3.14 29.02
N ASP A 342 -5.69 3.18 28.21
CA ASP A 342 -5.77 3.44 26.74
C ASP A 342 -6.56 2.36 26.02
N TYR A 343 -6.27 1.09 26.32
CA TYR A 343 -7.01 -0.03 25.72
C TYR A 343 -8.51 0.02 26.05
N PHE A 344 -8.86 0.22 27.31
CA PHE A 344 -10.28 0.31 27.70
C PHE A 344 -10.97 1.57 27.17
N ALA A 345 -10.29 2.69 27.06
CA ALA A 345 -10.83 3.88 26.43
C ALA A 345 -11.13 3.65 24.96
N ASP A 346 -10.25 2.97 24.24
CA ASP A 346 -10.48 2.60 22.83
C ASP A 346 -11.60 1.58 22.67
N LEU A 347 -11.61 0.51 23.44
CA LEU A 347 -12.67 -0.50 23.44
C LEU A 347 -14.04 0.14 23.72
N LYS A 348 -14.12 1.06 24.70
CA LYS A 348 -15.35 1.82 24.98
C LYS A 348 -15.80 2.65 23.78
N ARG A 349 -14.87 3.30 23.07
CA ARG A 349 -15.14 4.07 21.84
C ARG A 349 -15.72 3.15 20.75
N LYS A 350 -15.15 1.98 20.55
CA LYS A 350 -15.57 0.96 19.58
C LYS A 350 -16.97 0.41 19.91
N LEU A 351 -17.20 0.02 21.15
CA LEU A 351 -18.54 -0.43 21.61
C LEU A 351 -19.59 0.66 21.45
N LYS A 352 -19.29 1.92 21.76
CA LYS A 352 -20.20 3.04 21.49
C LYS A 352 -20.52 3.18 20.01
N ARG A 353 -19.55 3.04 19.12
CA ARG A 353 -19.77 3.08 17.67
C ARG A 353 -20.64 1.92 17.21
N HIS A 354 -20.40 0.70 17.70
CA HIS A 354 -21.23 -0.47 17.45
C HIS A 354 -22.69 -0.19 17.81
N HIS A 355 -22.98 0.17 19.05
CA HIS A 355 -24.34 0.43 19.53
C HIS A 355 -25.02 1.65 18.88
N SER A 356 -24.28 2.54 18.25
CA SER A 356 -24.84 3.72 17.58
C SER A 356 -25.29 3.47 16.13
N ARG A 357 -25.09 2.25 15.61
CA ARG A 357 -25.41 1.89 14.22
C ARG A 357 -26.50 0.82 14.18
N SER A 358 -27.62 1.12 13.53
CA SER A 358 -28.71 0.16 13.31
C SER A 358 -28.42 -0.84 12.17
N GLY A 359 -27.41 -0.56 11.33
CA GLY A 359 -27.01 -1.41 10.21
C GLY A 359 -26.58 -2.83 10.59
N ILE A 360 -26.22 -3.08 11.86
CA ILE A 360 -25.86 -4.41 12.38
C ILE A 360 -26.98 -5.45 12.24
N ASN A 361 -28.23 -5.01 12.07
CA ASN A 361 -29.38 -5.91 11.86
C ASN A 361 -29.69 -6.14 10.38
N SER A 362 -28.95 -5.54 9.46
CA SER A 362 -29.25 -5.54 8.03
C SER A 362 -28.61 -6.72 7.29
N GLN A 363 -27.36 -7.05 7.62
CA GLN A 363 -26.59 -8.09 6.94
C GLN A 363 -25.59 -8.74 7.89
N SER A 364 -25.13 -9.94 7.54
CA SER A 364 -24.06 -10.64 8.25
C SER A 364 -22.67 -10.08 7.90
N LEU A 365 -21.66 -10.38 8.71
CA LEU A 365 -20.27 -10.01 8.44
C LEU A 365 -19.73 -10.58 7.13
N THR A 366 -20.14 -11.79 6.77
CA THR A 366 -19.74 -12.45 5.52
C THR A 366 -20.33 -11.75 4.31
N GLU A 367 -21.61 -11.38 4.33
CA GLU A 367 -22.26 -10.59 3.28
C GLU A 367 -21.58 -9.22 3.13
N TRP A 368 -21.31 -8.52 4.24
CA TRP A 368 -20.60 -7.24 4.21
C TRP A 368 -19.18 -7.33 3.68
N SER A 369 -18.49 -8.41 3.99
CA SER A 369 -17.17 -8.69 3.42
C SER A 369 -17.24 -8.90 1.91
N HIS A 370 -18.23 -9.66 1.47
CA HIS A 370 -18.47 -9.93 0.04
C HIS A 370 -18.78 -8.65 -0.74
N GLU A 371 -19.59 -7.78 -0.16
CA GLU A 371 -20.06 -6.53 -0.76
C GLU A 371 -19.21 -5.30 -0.40
N ALA A 372 -18.01 -5.49 0.16
CA ALA A 372 -17.11 -4.40 0.58
C ALA A 372 -16.88 -3.35 -0.52
N TRP A 373 -16.80 -3.79 -1.76
CA TRP A 373 -16.55 -2.97 -2.95
C TRP A 373 -17.59 -1.88 -3.22
N ILE A 374 -18.84 -2.08 -2.78
CA ILE A 374 -19.96 -1.15 -3.02
C ILE A 374 -20.47 -0.46 -1.76
N HIS A 375 -19.96 -0.84 -0.59
CA HIS A 375 -20.45 -0.29 0.68
C HIS A 375 -19.44 0.60 1.39
N LEU A 376 -18.43 0.05 2.02
CA LEU A 376 -17.58 0.76 2.99
C LEU A 376 -16.96 2.06 2.42
N TYR A 377 -16.50 2.01 1.17
CA TYR A 377 -15.85 3.14 0.50
C TYR A 377 -16.81 4.02 -0.30
N ARG A 378 -18.12 3.67 -0.33
CA ARG A 378 -19.18 4.42 -1.02
C ARG A 378 -20.24 4.88 -0.05
N SER A 379 -19.88 5.83 0.82
CA SER A 379 -20.82 6.39 1.80
C SER A 379 -21.96 7.12 1.11
N HIS A 380 -23.18 6.97 1.66
CA HIS A 380 -24.38 7.69 1.24
C HIS A 380 -25.20 8.12 2.49
N ALA A 381 -26.27 8.87 2.29
CA ALA A 381 -27.05 9.46 3.39
C ALA A 381 -27.53 8.46 4.46
N TYR A 382 -27.81 7.21 4.07
CA TYR A 382 -28.29 6.16 4.97
C TYR A 382 -27.22 5.16 5.41
N SER A 383 -25.92 5.44 5.16
CA SER A 383 -24.84 4.50 5.51
C SER A 383 -24.80 4.16 7.00
N ARG A 384 -25.16 5.09 7.88
CA ARG A 384 -25.19 4.83 9.34
C ARG A 384 -26.28 3.86 9.76
N GLU A 385 -27.42 3.89 9.06
CA GLU A 385 -28.59 3.08 9.32
C GLU A 385 -28.55 1.71 8.66
N THR A 386 -27.83 1.59 7.54
CA THR A 386 -27.86 0.39 6.70
C THR A 386 -26.51 -0.32 6.59
N GLN A 387 -25.41 0.34 7.00
CA GLN A 387 -24.06 -0.19 6.82
C GLN A 387 -23.37 -0.46 8.15
N ILE A 388 -22.63 -1.57 8.19
CA ILE A 388 -21.66 -1.88 9.24
C ILE A 388 -20.24 -1.67 8.72
N SER A 389 -19.25 -1.83 9.57
CA SER A 389 -17.84 -1.88 9.16
C SER A 389 -17.33 -3.28 9.47
N TYR A 390 -16.89 -4.01 8.46
CA TYR A 390 -16.27 -5.32 8.67
C TYR A 390 -14.97 -5.22 9.47
N TYR A 391 -14.34 -4.05 9.54
CA TYR A 391 -13.25 -3.77 10.49
C TYR A 391 -13.75 -3.80 11.93
N LEU A 392 -14.70 -2.91 12.27
CA LEU A 392 -15.20 -2.76 13.63
C LEU A 392 -15.95 -4.01 14.13
N GLU A 393 -16.92 -4.47 13.33
CA GLU A 393 -17.74 -5.62 13.73
C GLU A 393 -16.94 -6.93 13.68
N GLY A 394 -15.98 -7.02 12.76
CA GLY A 394 -15.00 -8.10 12.70
C GLY A 394 -14.14 -8.14 13.96
N GLU A 395 -13.59 -7.00 14.35
CA GLU A 395 -12.77 -6.86 15.55
C GLU A 395 -13.53 -7.27 16.82
N LEU A 396 -14.76 -6.76 17.01
CA LEU A 396 -15.59 -7.12 18.16
C LEU A 396 -16.00 -8.60 18.16
N SER A 397 -16.19 -9.18 16.98
CA SER A 397 -16.47 -10.62 16.83
C SER A 397 -15.25 -11.47 17.19
N VAL A 398 -14.06 -11.06 16.78
CA VAL A 398 -12.79 -11.74 17.14
C VAL A 398 -12.52 -11.60 18.63
N PHE A 399 -12.75 -10.42 19.22
CA PHE A 399 -12.70 -10.23 20.68
C PHE A 399 -13.60 -11.18 21.44
N ALA A 400 -14.87 -11.35 20.98
CA ALA A 400 -15.81 -12.27 21.60
C ALA A 400 -15.41 -13.74 21.42
N LEU A 401 -14.84 -14.08 20.25
CA LEU A 401 -14.31 -15.41 19.96
C LEU A 401 -13.11 -15.74 20.85
N ASP A 402 -12.17 -14.82 21.02
CA ASP A 402 -11.02 -14.99 21.92
C ASP A 402 -11.45 -15.21 23.36
N ALA A 403 -12.40 -14.41 23.84
CA ALA A 403 -12.96 -14.57 25.19
C ALA A 403 -13.59 -15.96 25.40
N GLU A 404 -14.32 -16.48 24.42
CA GLU A 404 -14.96 -17.80 24.49
C GLU A 404 -13.90 -18.93 24.41
N LEU A 405 -12.87 -18.80 23.55
CA LEU A 405 -11.77 -19.76 23.47
C LEU A 405 -11.02 -19.85 24.81
N ARG A 406 -10.65 -18.69 25.38
CA ARG A 406 -9.97 -18.62 26.69
C ARG A 406 -10.83 -19.22 27.81
N LYS A 407 -12.13 -18.94 27.81
CA LYS A 407 -13.05 -19.53 28.77
C LYS A 407 -13.08 -21.07 28.65
N ARG A 408 -13.13 -21.62 27.43
CA ARG A 408 -13.18 -23.09 27.21
C ARG A 408 -11.85 -23.77 27.50
N SER A 409 -10.74 -23.09 27.28
CA SER A 409 -9.39 -23.61 27.53
C SER A 409 -8.87 -23.31 28.93
N ASN A 410 -9.66 -22.74 29.84
CA ASN A 410 -9.20 -22.22 31.13
C ASN A 410 -8.05 -21.20 31.02
N GLY A 411 -8.04 -20.40 29.94
CA GLY A 411 -7.04 -19.39 29.66
C GLY A 411 -5.81 -19.87 28.89
N GLU A 412 -5.77 -21.15 28.51
CA GLU A 412 -4.60 -21.74 27.85
C GLU A 412 -4.50 -21.41 26.34
N SER A 413 -5.63 -21.12 25.70
CA SER A 413 -5.66 -20.83 24.26
C SER A 413 -6.61 -19.69 23.92
N GLY A 414 -6.21 -18.85 22.97
CA GLY A 414 -6.98 -17.76 22.39
C GLY A 414 -6.82 -17.70 20.86
N VAL A 415 -7.26 -16.62 20.25
CA VAL A 415 -7.17 -16.41 18.78
C VAL A 415 -5.73 -16.22 18.32
N GLY A 416 -4.83 -15.77 19.18
CA GLY A 416 -3.41 -15.56 18.86
C GLY A 416 -2.53 -16.81 18.97
N ASP A 417 -3.07 -17.91 19.51
CA ASP A 417 -2.36 -19.18 19.69
C ASP A 417 -2.61 -20.11 18.49
#